data_91b7a9d9cf205f98fa490e84cea32a10
#
_entry.id   91b7a9d9cf205f98fa490e84cea32a10
#
_cell.length_a   1.000
_cell.length_b   1.000
_cell.length_c   1.000
_cell.angle_alpha   90.00
_cell.angle_beta   90.00
_cell.angle_gamma   90.00
#
_symmetry.space_group_name_H-M   'P 1'
#
loop_
_entity.id
_entity.type
_entity.pdbx_description
1 polymer ?
#
loop_
_entity_poly.entity_id
_entity_poly.type
_entity_poly.pdbx_seq_one_letter_code
_entity_poly.pdbx_strand_id
1 'polypeptide(L)'
;MGKNKLEKFADMASYPHVFEYPYSAVDNVPFDMKGKWHKEFFKNDNPIVLELGCGRGEYTVGLGRMFPDKNFIAVDIKGARMWTGATESLQAGMKNVAFLRTNIEIIDRFFAEGEVSEIWLTFSDPQMKKATKRLTSTYFMERYRKFLQPNGIIHLKTDSNFMFTYTKYMIEANRLPVEFMTEDLYHSDLVDDILGIKTYYEQQWLDRGLAIKYIKFRLPQEGQLQEPDVEIELDPYRSYNRSKRSGLSTSK
;
A
#
# COMPACT_ATOMS: atom_id res chain seq x y z
N MET A 1 -10.00 24.23 -14.39
CA MET A 1 -8.92 23.45 -15.04
C MET A 1 -8.17 22.64 -13.98
N GLY A 2 -7.96 21.34 -14.20
CA GLY A 2 -7.16 20.54 -13.27
C GLY A 2 -5.67 20.90 -13.39
N LYS A 3 -4.95 20.91 -12.27
CA LYS A 3 -3.49 21.17 -12.25
C LYS A 3 -2.73 20.16 -13.12
N ASN A 4 -1.74 20.64 -13.86
CA ASN A 4 -0.85 19.79 -14.63
C ASN A 4 0.13 19.01 -13.72
N LYS A 5 0.90 18.10 -14.31
CA LYS A 5 1.79 17.21 -13.53
C LYS A 5 2.90 17.98 -12.79
N LEU A 6 3.46 19.02 -13.38
CA LEU A 6 4.53 19.82 -12.79
C LEU A 6 4.03 20.65 -11.61
N GLU A 7 2.84 21.26 -11.74
CA GLU A 7 2.20 21.99 -10.65
C GLU A 7 1.93 21.08 -9.44
N LYS A 8 1.47 19.85 -9.68
CA LYS A 8 1.26 18.87 -8.61
C LYS A 8 2.55 18.50 -7.88
N PHE A 9 3.67 18.38 -8.59
CA PHE A 9 4.96 18.13 -7.95
C PHE A 9 5.44 19.34 -7.14
N ALA A 10 5.25 20.56 -7.64
CA ALA A 10 5.57 21.77 -6.90
C ALA A 10 4.77 21.90 -5.60
N ASP A 11 3.45 21.60 -5.66
CA ASP A 11 2.60 21.55 -4.48
C ASP A 11 3.14 20.52 -3.47
N MET A 12 3.38 19.28 -3.91
CA MET A 12 3.86 18.19 -3.05
C MET A 12 5.16 18.56 -2.32
N ALA A 13 6.09 19.20 -3.01
CA ALA A 13 7.35 19.65 -2.43
C ALA A 13 7.16 20.75 -1.35
N SER A 14 6.04 21.48 -1.37
CA SER A 14 5.72 22.53 -0.40
C SER A 14 4.91 22.05 0.81
N TYR A 15 4.34 20.82 0.76
CA TYR A 15 3.47 20.33 1.81
C TYR A 15 4.27 19.81 3.02
N PRO A 16 4.00 20.28 4.24
CA PRO A 16 4.80 19.94 5.43
C PRO A 16 4.69 18.48 5.87
N HIS A 17 3.69 17.73 5.39
CA HIS A 17 3.44 16.33 5.71
C HIS A 17 3.77 15.40 4.53
N VAL A 18 4.49 15.91 3.51
CA VAL A 18 4.97 15.15 2.37
C VAL A 18 6.49 15.06 2.41
N PHE A 19 7.00 13.83 2.36
CA PHE A 19 8.41 13.51 2.36
C PHE A 19 8.77 12.91 1.00
N GLU A 20 9.63 13.57 0.23
CA GLU A 20 10.07 13.10 -1.08
C GLU A 20 11.50 12.55 -0.99
N TYR A 21 11.63 11.25 -1.24
CA TYR A 21 12.92 10.57 -1.20
C TYR A 21 13.11 9.70 -2.46
N PRO A 22 13.55 10.29 -3.59
CA PRO A 22 13.78 9.56 -4.81
C PRO A 22 14.96 8.57 -4.65
N TYR A 23 14.94 7.49 -5.41
CA TYR A 23 15.95 6.43 -5.34
C TYR A 23 17.38 6.95 -5.46
N SER A 24 17.60 7.98 -6.28
CA SER A 24 18.91 8.63 -6.47
C SER A 24 19.46 9.37 -5.23
N ALA A 25 18.59 9.72 -4.27
CA ALA A 25 19.03 10.36 -3.03
C ALA A 25 19.40 9.35 -1.93
N VAL A 26 19.03 8.07 -2.11
CA VAL A 26 19.08 7.05 -1.06
C VAL A 26 20.48 6.57 -0.71
N ASP A 27 21.41 6.61 -1.66
CA ASP A 27 22.75 6.03 -1.44
C ASP A 27 23.67 6.93 -0.61
N ASN A 28 23.36 8.23 -0.49
CA ASN A 28 24.27 9.21 0.10
C ASN A 28 23.73 10.00 1.30
N VAL A 29 22.43 9.90 1.62
CA VAL A 29 21.84 10.68 2.73
C VAL A 29 20.97 9.78 3.57
N PRO A 30 21.23 9.64 4.89
CA PRO A 30 20.31 8.97 5.81
C PRO A 30 18.94 9.68 5.81
N PHE A 31 17.87 8.91 5.96
CA PHE A 31 16.55 9.49 6.13
C PHE A 31 16.36 9.90 7.60
N ASP A 32 16.32 11.19 7.85
CA ASP A 32 16.35 11.75 9.20
C ASP A 32 15.17 11.37 10.08
N MET A 33 14.02 11.01 9.48
CA MET A 33 12.80 10.63 10.21
C MET A 33 12.78 9.17 10.66
N LYS A 34 13.72 8.32 10.20
CA LYS A 34 13.78 6.91 10.61
C LYS A 34 13.93 6.78 12.13
N GLY A 35 12.97 6.09 12.77
CA GLY A 35 12.90 5.94 14.22
C GLY A 35 12.42 7.18 14.97
N LYS A 36 11.98 8.23 14.25
CA LYS A 36 11.56 9.49 14.84
C LYS A 36 10.16 9.95 14.41
N TRP A 37 9.43 9.13 13.65
CA TRP A 37 8.10 9.48 13.16
C TRP A 37 7.15 9.89 14.29
N HIS A 38 7.11 9.15 15.40
CA HIS A 38 6.31 9.48 16.57
C HIS A 38 6.70 10.82 17.18
N LYS A 39 8.00 11.00 17.44
CA LYS A 39 8.51 12.16 18.19
C LYS A 39 8.58 13.43 17.36
N GLU A 40 9.12 13.34 16.13
CA GLU A 40 9.45 14.54 15.35
C GLU A 40 8.31 14.99 14.44
N PHE A 41 7.51 14.05 13.90
CA PHE A 41 6.42 14.39 12.98
C PHE A 41 5.05 14.35 13.67
N PHE A 42 4.60 13.16 14.11
CA PHE A 42 3.26 12.99 14.68
C PHE A 42 3.12 13.60 16.08
N LYS A 43 4.20 13.68 16.84
CA LYS A 43 4.27 14.20 18.22
C LYS A 43 3.31 13.50 19.18
N ASN A 44 3.17 12.20 18.99
CA ASN A 44 2.38 11.27 19.80
C ASN A 44 2.92 9.84 19.65
N ASP A 45 2.49 8.92 20.51
CA ASP A 45 2.90 7.52 20.51
C ASP A 45 1.84 6.58 19.89
N ASN A 46 0.90 7.13 19.12
CA ASN A 46 -0.14 6.34 18.46
C ASN A 46 0.46 5.36 17.43
N PRO A 47 -0.13 4.16 17.27
CA PRO A 47 0.37 3.17 16.31
C PRO A 47 0.49 3.74 14.89
N ILE A 48 1.59 3.42 14.20
CA ILE A 48 1.81 3.81 12.81
C ILE A 48 1.32 2.70 11.88
N VAL A 49 0.47 3.09 10.94
CA VAL A 49 -0.10 2.24 9.88
C VAL A 49 0.40 2.72 8.53
N LEU A 50 0.93 1.81 7.70
CA LEU A 50 1.37 2.12 6.35
C LEU A 50 0.36 1.67 5.30
N GLU A 51 0.13 2.47 4.26
CA GLU A 51 -0.45 2.03 3.01
C GLU A 51 0.63 2.02 1.92
N LEU A 52 0.99 0.83 1.42
CA LEU A 52 2.02 0.67 0.40
C LEU A 52 1.41 0.56 -0.99
N GLY A 53 1.77 1.48 -1.88
CA GLY A 53 1.16 1.63 -3.20
C GLY A 53 -0.13 2.43 -3.15
N CYS A 54 -0.18 3.47 -2.33
CA CYS A 54 -1.39 4.24 -1.99
C CYS A 54 -2.10 4.92 -3.18
N GLY A 55 -1.49 5.00 -4.34
CA GLY A 55 -2.07 5.63 -5.51
C GLY A 55 -2.47 7.08 -5.26
N ARG A 56 -3.77 7.35 -5.04
CA ARG A 56 -4.28 8.69 -4.70
C ARG A 56 -4.29 8.98 -3.21
N GLY A 57 -4.03 7.99 -2.36
CA GLY A 57 -4.05 8.13 -0.90
C GLY A 57 -5.45 8.19 -0.29
N GLU A 58 -6.48 7.80 -1.05
CA GLU A 58 -7.89 7.85 -0.62
C GLU A 58 -8.13 6.95 0.61
N TYR A 59 -7.50 5.77 0.62
CA TYR A 59 -7.64 4.82 1.73
C TYR A 59 -6.97 5.35 3.00
N THR A 60 -5.73 5.83 2.89
CA THR A 60 -4.99 6.47 3.99
C THR A 60 -5.75 7.64 4.60
N VAL A 61 -6.30 8.55 3.77
CA VAL A 61 -7.07 9.70 4.25
C VAL A 61 -8.38 9.26 4.92
N GLY A 62 -9.07 8.28 4.33
CA GLY A 62 -10.28 7.70 4.91
C GLY A 62 -10.02 7.08 6.28
N LEU A 63 -8.99 6.24 6.40
CA LEU A 63 -8.59 5.64 7.68
C LEU A 63 -8.17 6.71 8.71
N GLY A 64 -7.41 7.72 8.27
CA GLY A 64 -6.99 8.80 9.17
C GLY A 64 -8.14 9.60 9.76
N ARG A 65 -9.27 9.73 9.02
CA ARG A 65 -10.49 10.36 9.55
C ARG A 65 -11.22 9.48 10.56
N MET A 66 -11.21 8.17 10.32
CA MET A 66 -11.94 7.21 11.16
C MET A 66 -11.21 6.92 12.47
N PHE A 67 -9.87 6.97 12.45
CA PHE A 67 -9.02 6.60 13.58
C PHE A 67 -8.08 7.73 13.98
N PRO A 68 -8.58 8.74 14.72
CA PRO A 68 -7.74 9.85 15.18
C PRO A 68 -6.66 9.42 16.20
N ASP A 69 -6.80 8.23 16.77
CA ASP A 69 -5.86 7.57 17.69
C ASP A 69 -4.80 6.70 17.02
N LYS A 70 -4.74 6.72 15.67
CA LYS A 70 -3.70 6.07 14.87
C LYS A 70 -3.04 7.09 13.93
N ASN A 71 -1.79 6.82 13.57
CA ASN A 71 -1.02 7.58 12.59
C ASN A 71 -0.94 6.80 11.27
N PHE A 72 -1.07 7.49 10.15
CA PHE A 72 -1.09 6.86 8.82
C PHE A 72 -0.04 7.45 7.90
N ILE A 73 0.70 6.59 7.20
CA ILE A 73 1.70 7.02 6.20
C ILE A 73 1.39 6.33 4.87
N ALA A 74 1.04 7.13 3.88
CA ALA A 74 0.81 6.70 2.51
C ALA A 74 2.13 6.66 1.73
N VAL A 75 2.43 5.54 1.07
CA VAL A 75 3.69 5.36 0.32
C VAL A 75 3.41 5.04 -1.15
N ASP A 76 3.98 5.80 -2.08
CA ASP A 76 3.97 5.51 -3.52
C ASP A 76 5.14 6.24 -4.20
N ILE A 77 5.53 5.80 -5.38
CA ILE A 77 6.50 6.49 -6.24
C ILE A 77 5.84 7.57 -7.12
N LYS A 78 4.52 7.50 -7.32
CA LYS A 78 3.77 8.34 -8.27
C LYS A 78 3.21 9.60 -7.61
N GLY A 79 4.07 10.55 -7.28
CA GLY A 79 3.70 11.80 -6.59
C GLY A 79 2.51 12.55 -7.19
N ALA A 80 2.36 12.60 -8.51
CA ALA A 80 1.21 13.25 -9.14
C ALA A 80 -0.15 12.58 -8.84
N ARG A 81 -0.16 11.30 -8.40
CA ARG A 81 -1.37 10.62 -7.91
C ARG A 81 -1.57 10.91 -6.43
N MET A 82 -0.52 10.78 -5.63
CA MET A 82 -0.52 11.06 -4.18
C MET A 82 -0.99 12.48 -3.87
N TRP A 83 -0.78 13.42 -4.79
CA TRP A 83 -1.19 14.82 -4.67
C TRP A 83 -2.66 14.96 -4.25
N THR A 84 -3.55 14.08 -4.69
CA THR A 84 -4.99 14.13 -4.34
C THR A 84 -5.19 13.99 -2.84
N GLY A 85 -4.73 12.90 -2.25
CA GLY A 85 -4.86 12.64 -0.82
C GLY A 85 -4.03 13.60 0.03
N ALA A 86 -2.82 13.97 -0.44
CA ALA A 86 -1.98 14.95 0.26
C ALA A 86 -2.65 16.33 0.32
N THR A 87 -3.25 16.80 -0.76
CA THR A 87 -4.00 18.06 -0.78
C THR A 87 -5.24 18.00 0.11
N GLU A 88 -6.00 16.91 0.04
CA GLU A 88 -7.21 16.71 0.83
C GLU A 88 -6.91 16.68 2.33
N SER A 89 -5.90 15.92 2.76
CA SER A 89 -5.50 15.84 4.18
C SER A 89 -4.94 17.16 4.70
N LEU A 90 -4.20 17.92 3.87
CA LEU A 90 -3.72 19.26 4.22
C LEU A 90 -4.89 20.23 4.43
N GLN A 91 -5.84 20.28 3.49
CA GLN A 91 -7.01 21.14 3.57
C GLN A 91 -7.92 20.80 4.76
N ALA A 92 -8.01 19.52 5.09
CA ALA A 92 -8.74 19.03 6.26
C ALA A 92 -7.99 19.24 7.59
N GLY A 93 -6.76 19.77 7.56
CA GLY A 93 -5.94 19.99 8.75
C GLY A 93 -5.55 18.73 9.52
N MET A 94 -5.51 17.56 8.84
CA MET A 94 -5.20 16.27 9.46
C MET A 94 -3.77 16.25 9.98
N LYS A 95 -3.57 15.87 11.25
CA LYS A 95 -2.27 15.79 11.91
C LYS A 95 -1.73 14.36 12.01
N ASN A 96 -2.57 13.38 11.75
CA ASN A 96 -2.28 11.96 11.83
C ASN A 96 -2.03 11.30 10.47
N VAL A 97 -1.82 12.08 9.40
CA VAL A 97 -1.57 11.57 8.04
C VAL A 97 -0.30 12.18 7.47
N ALA A 98 0.56 11.36 6.89
CA ALA A 98 1.76 11.74 6.15
C ALA A 98 1.84 11.01 4.81
N PHE A 99 2.65 11.54 3.90
CA PHE A 99 2.92 10.96 2.59
C PHE A 99 4.43 10.81 2.39
N LEU A 100 4.86 9.61 2.01
CA LEU A 100 6.25 9.31 1.68
C LEU A 100 6.34 8.90 0.22
N ARG A 101 6.90 9.77 -0.61
CA ARG A 101 7.15 9.49 -2.02
C ARG A 101 8.49 8.81 -2.19
N THR A 102 8.47 7.49 -2.35
CA THR A 102 9.68 6.67 -2.53
C THR A 102 9.38 5.37 -3.28
N ASN A 103 10.43 4.62 -3.59
CA ASN A 103 10.31 3.27 -4.10
C ASN A 103 10.09 2.28 -2.93
N ILE A 104 9.02 1.50 -2.97
CA ILE A 104 8.69 0.52 -1.92
C ILE A 104 9.77 -0.56 -1.76
N GLU A 105 10.58 -0.83 -2.79
CA GLU A 105 11.68 -1.79 -2.72
C GLU A 105 12.74 -1.45 -1.65
N ILE A 106 12.77 -0.21 -1.19
CA ILE A 106 13.70 0.29 -0.16
C ILE A 106 12.98 0.75 1.11
N ILE A 107 11.76 0.30 1.34
CA ILE A 107 10.92 0.79 2.44
C ILE A 107 11.55 0.61 3.83
N ASP A 108 12.37 -0.42 4.01
CA ASP A 108 13.09 -0.69 5.25
C ASP A 108 14.15 0.36 5.62
N ARG A 109 14.44 1.31 4.74
CA ARG A 109 15.33 2.45 5.02
C ARG A 109 14.62 3.60 5.75
N PHE A 110 13.30 3.62 5.77
CA PHE A 110 12.50 4.75 6.27
C PHE A 110 11.91 4.54 7.66
N PHE A 111 11.96 3.33 8.17
CA PHE A 111 11.39 2.96 9.46
C PHE A 111 12.39 2.16 10.28
N ALA A 112 12.42 2.41 11.60
CA ALA A 112 13.21 1.65 12.54
C ALA A 112 12.49 0.35 12.95
N GLU A 113 13.19 -0.54 13.61
CA GLU A 113 12.64 -1.80 14.13
C GLU A 113 11.44 -1.54 15.04
N GLY A 114 10.33 -2.24 14.78
CA GLY A 114 9.10 -2.13 15.54
C GLY A 114 8.35 -0.80 15.45
N GLU A 115 8.75 0.10 14.54
CA GLU A 115 8.13 1.43 14.41
C GLU A 115 6.73 1.39 13.78
N VAL A 116 6.43 0.36 12.99
CA VAL A 116 5.16 0.19 12.26
C VAL A 116 4.36 -0.95 12.86
N SER A 117 3.05 -0.74 13.08
CA SER A 117 2.15 -1.74 13.64
C SER A 117 1.37 -2.53 12.58
N GLU A 118 1.09 -1.91 11.41
CA GLU A 118 0.12 -2.43 10.46
C GLU A 118 0.47 -1.98 9.03
N ILE A 119 0.28 -2.85 8.04
CA ILE A 119 0.52 -2.56 6.63
C ILE A 119 -0.73 -2.88 5.82
N TRP A 120 -1.17 -1.93 4.98
CA TRP A 120 -2.22 -2.08 3.99
C TRP A 120 -1.66 -2.14 2.59
N LEU A 121 -2.08 -3.16 1.84
CA LEU A 121 -1.78 -3.37 0.42
C LEU A 121 -3.11 -3.29 -0.34
N THR A 122 -3.41 -2.10 -0.88
CA THR A 122 -4.68 -1.80 -1.55
C THR A 122 -4.48 -1.71 -3.06
N PHE A 123 -5.03 -2.67 -3.81
CA PHE A 123 -5.00 -2.70 -5.28
C PHE A 123 -3.60 -2.56 -5.91
N SER A 124 -2.59 -3.05 -5.22
CA SER A 124 -1.21 -3.08 -5.72
C SER A 124 -1.09 -3.95 -6.98
N ASP A 125 -0.09 -3.64 -7.83
CA ASP A 125 0.19 -4.44 -9.04
C ASP A 125 0.59 -5.87 -8.62
N PRO A 126 -0.09 -6.92 -9.13
CA PRO A 126 0.18 -8.30 -8.75
C PRO A 126 1.56 -8.80 -9.16
N GLN A 127 2.29 -8.09 -10.03
CA GLN A 127 3.65 -8.45 -10.48
C GLN A 127 3.76 -9.92 -10.89
N MET A 128 2.83 -10.38 -11.75
CA MET A 128 2.63 -11.78 -12.08
C MET A 128 3.90 -12.52 -12.56
N LYS A 129 4.83 -11.79 -13.21
CA LYS A 129 6.08 -12.35 -13.76
C LYS A 129 7.31 -12.20 -12.86
N LYS A 130 7.20 -11.43 -11.75
CA LYS A 130 8.35 -11.09 -10.90
C LYS A 130 7.98 -11.18 -9.41
N ALA A 131 8.19 -12.35 -8.81
CA ALA A 131 7.88 -12.58 -7.40
C ALA A 131 8.56 -11.55 -6.49
N THR A 132 9.84 -11.24 -6.69
CA THR A 132 10.59 -10.28 -5.88
C THR A 132 10.06 -8.82 -5.94
N LYS A 133 9.12 -8.53 -6.86
CA LYS A 133 8.45 -7.23 -6.93
C LYS A 133 7.03 -7.23 -6.40
N ARG A 134 6.53 -8.40 -6.02
CA ARG A 134 5.17 -8.59 -5.49
C ARG A 134 5.15 -8.25 -4.02
N LEU A 135 4.31 -7.30 -3.60
CA LEU A 135 4.30 -6.77 -2.23
C LEU A 135 3.92 -7.80 -1.15
N THR A 136 3.34 -8.94 -1.53
CA THR A 136 3.06 -10.07 -0.62
C THR A 136 4.06 -11.22 -0.74
N SER A 137 5.17 -11.08 -1.49
CA SER A 137 6.21 -12.10 -1.59
C SER A 137 7.03 -12.24 -0.31
N THR A 138 7.68 -13.39 -0.13
CA THR A 138 8.59 -13.59 0.99
C THR A 138 9.72 -12.57 1.00
N TYR A 139 10.18 -12.12 -0.18
CA TYR A 139 11.15 -11.03 -0.31
C TYR A 139 10.68 -9.74 0.39
N PHE A 140 9.41 -9.38 0.26
CA PHE A 140 8.85 -8.23 0.95
C PHE A 140 8.50 -8.53 2.41
N MET A 141 8.04 -9.74 2.74
CA MET A 141 7.82 -10.14 4.13
C MET A 141 9.10 -10.01 4.96
N GLU A 142 10.26 -10.43 4.43
CA GLU A 142 11.56 -10.25 5.10
C GLU A 142 11.95 -8.77 5.27
N ARG A 143 11.55 -7.90 4.33
CA ARG A 143 11.73 -6.45 4.49
C ARG A 143 10.83 -5.88 5.57
N TYR A 144 9.55 -6.30 5.60
CA TYR A 144 8.59 -5.82 6.59
C TYR A 144 8.98 -6.22 8.01
N ARG A 145 9.54 -7.40 8.21
CA ARG A 145 10.09 -7.84 9.51
C ARG A 145 11.08 -6.86 10.12
N LYS A 146 11.82 -6.11 9.30
CA LYS A 146 12.83 -5.16 9.79
C LYS A 146 12.24 -3.95 10.52
N PHE A 147 10.97 -3.64 10.30
CA PHE A 147 10.35 -2.45 10.87
C PHE A 147 8.93 -2.65 11.41
N LEU A 148 8.29 -3.76 11.04
CA LEU A 148 6.98 -4.11 11.56
C LEU A 148 7.13 -4.65 12.99
N GLN A 149 6.18 -4.30 13.85
CA GLN A 149 6.11 -4.87 15.21
C GLN A 149 5.97 -6.39 15.17
N PRO A 150 6.42 -7.11 16.22
CA PRO A 150 6.21 -8.55 16.32
C PRO A 150 4.74 -8.91 16.16
N ASN A 151 4.45 -9.88 15.28
CA ASN A 151 3.08 -10.25 14.90
C ASN A 151 2.24 -9.09 14.34
N GLY A 152 2.87 -8.09 13.75
CA GLY A 152 2.19 -6.99 13.08
C GLY A 152 1.27 -7.47 11.97
N ILE A 153 0.26 -6.67 11.67
CA ILE A 153 -0.85 -7.05 10.79
C ILE A 153 -0.55 -6.61 9.36
N ILE A 154 -0.85 -7.49 8.40
CA ILE A 154 -0.81 -7.18 6.97
C ILE A 154 -2.20 -7.41 6.38
N HIS A 155 -2.70 -6.40 5.67
CA HIS A 155 -3.94 -6.42 4.93
C HIS A 155 -3.67 -6.43 3.43
N LEU A 156 -4.34 -7.33 2.72
CA LEU A 156 -4.41 -7.33 1.27
C LEU A 156 -5.85 -7.13 0.84
N LYS A 157 -6.13 -6.06 0.09
CA LYS A 157 -7.41 -5.80 -0.57
C LYS A 157 -7.15 -5.70 -2.07
N THR A 158 -7.74 -6.59 -2.88
CA THR A 158 -7.36 -6.72 -4.29
C THR A 158 -8.50 -7.22 -5.18
N ASP A 159 -8.52 -6.76 -6.41
CA ASP A 159 -9.33 -7.32 -7.52
C ASP A 159 -8.68 -8.57 -8.14
N SER A 160 -7.36 -8.73 -7.98
CA SER A 160 -6.54 -9.73 -8.66
C SER A 160 -6.72 -11.12 -8.06
N ASN A 161 -7.22 -12.07 -8.87
CA ASN A 161 -7.27 -13.48 -8.50
C ASN A 161 -5.86 -14.03 -8.29
N PHE A 162 -4.93 -13.65 -9.17
CA PHE A 162 -3.53 -14.06 -9.08
C PHE A 162 -2.90 -13.62 -7.75
N MET A 163 -3.04 -12.34 -7.39
CA MET A 163 -2.44 -11.80 -6.16
C MET A 163 -3.03 -12.45 -4.90
N PHE A 164 -4.34 -12.64 -4.88
CA PHE A 164 -5.03 -13.30 -3.79
C PHE A 164 -4.57 -14.76 -3.63
N THR A 165 -4.61 -15.53 -4.71
CA THR A 165 -4.22 -16.96 -4.72
C THR A 165 -2.76 -17.15 -4.33
N TYR A 166 -1.87 -16.31 -4.88
CA TYR A 166 -0.47 -16.31 -4.48
C TYR A 166 -0.30 -16.05 -2.99
N THR A 167 -0.96 -15.02 -2.48
CA THR A 167 -0.84 -14.65 -1.06
C THR A 167 -1.38 -15.75 -0.15
N LYS A 168 -2.48 -16.39 -0.53
CA LYS A 168 -3.01 -17.57 0.16
C LYS A 168 -1.97 -18.69 0.25
N TYR A 169 -1.37 -19.08 -0.87
CA TYR A 169 -0.34 -20.14 -0.88
C TYR A 169 0.93 -19.72 -0.13
N MET A 170 1.34 -18.46 -0.20
CA MET A 170 2.47 -17.95 0.58
C MET A 170 2.19 -18.06 2.09
N ILE A 171 0.99 -17.72 2.52
CA ILE A 171 0.54 -17.87 3.92
C ILE A 171 0.53 -19.34 4.34
N GLU A 172 -0.03 -20.23 3.53
CA GLU A 172 -0.10 -21.67 3.79
C GLU A 172 1.28 -22.30 3.88
N ALA A 173 2.19 -22.02 2.92
CA ALA A 173 3.55 -22.53 2.89
C ALA A 173 4.35 -22.15 4.15
N ASN A 174 4.05 -20.99 4.72
CA ASN A 174 4.75 -20.44 5.89
C ASN A 174 3.93 -20.54 7.19
N ARG A 175 2.74 -21.15 7.16
CA ARG A 175 1.83 -21.30 8.30
C ARG A 175 1.58 -19.98 9.05
N LEU A 176 1.43 -18.89 8.30
CA LEU A 176 1.19 -17.57 8.90
C LEU A 176 -0.23 -17.50 9.49
N PRO A 177 -0.40 -16.89 10.68
CA PRO A 177 -1.73 -16.75 11.29
C PRO A 177 -2.65 -15.88 10.43
N VAL A 178 -3.79 -16.41 10.03
CA VAL A 178 -4.84 -15.70 9.27
C VAL A 178 -5.95 -15.29 10.22
N GLU A 179 -6.34 -14.02 10.20
CA GLU A 179 -7.50 -13.52 10.93
C GLU A 179 -8.76 -13.55 10.07
N PHE A 180 -8.65 -13.13 8.79
CA PHE A 180 -9.74 -13.15 7.82
C PHE A 180 -9.24 -13.44 6.42
N MET A 181 -10.06 -14.14 5.65
CA MET A 181 -9.83 -14.38 4.22
C MET A 181 -11.17 -14.55 3.51
N THR A 182 -11.40 -13.78 2.44
CA THR A 182 -12.57 -13.93 1.59
C THR A 182 -12.25 -13.63 0.13
N GLU A 183 -12.86 -14.40 -0.77
CA GLU A 183 -12.76 -14.20 -2.22
C GLU A 183 -13.76 -13.17 -2.75
N ASP A 184 -14.76 -12.83 -1.95
CA ASP A 184 -15.75 -11.80 -2.29
C ASP A 184 -16.11 -10.99 -1.05
N LEU A 185 -15.43 -9.86 -0.90
CA LEU A 185 -15.57 -9.00 0.28
C LEU A 185 -17.00 -8.46 0.42
N TYR A 186 -17.58 -7.97 -0.66
CA TYR A 186 -18.86 -7.26 -0.61
C TYR A 186 -20.09 -8.16 -0.49
N HIS A 187 -19.94 -9.47 -0.69
CA HIS A 187 -20.97 -10.48 -0.40
C HIS A 187 -20.64 -11.26 0.88
N SER A 188 -19.68 -10.81 1.67
CA SER A 188 -19.35 -11.35 2.99
C SER A 188 -19.88 -10.46 4.10
N ASP A 189 -20.06 -11.03 5.31
CA ASP A 189 -20.44 -10.29 6.51
C ASP A 189 -19.26 -9.48 7.12
N LEU A 190 -18.14 -9.36 6.39
CA LEU A 190 -16.91 -8.70 6.86
C LEU A 190 -16.85 -7.21 6.54
N VAL A 191 -17.77 -6.69 5.74
CA VAL A 191 -17.74 -5.27 5.33
C VAL A 191 -18.15 -4.41 6.51
N ASP A 192 -17.16 -3.77 7.10
CA ASP A 192 -17.32 -2.67 8.05
C ASP A 192 -17.03 -1.32 7.36
N ASP A 193 -17.04 -0.25 8.13
CA ASP A 193 -16.76 1.10 7.64
C ASP A 193 -15.34 1.20 7.03
N ILE A 194 -14.36 0.42 7.53
CA ILE A 194 -12.98 0.40 7.06
C ILE A 194 -12.89 -0.26 5.69
N LEU A 195 -13.43 -1.47 5.58
CA LEU A 195 -13.42 -2.25 4.35
C LEU A 195 -14.36 -1.66 3.30
N GLY A 196 -15.33 -0.85 3.73
CA GLY A 196 -16.24 -0.06 2.89
C GLY A 196 -15.62 1.19 2.25
N ILE A 197 -14.42 1.64 2.68
CA ILE A 197 -13.70 2.72 2.00
C ILE A 197 -13.37 2.27 0.58
N LYS A 198 -13.97 2.92 -0.42
CA LYS A 198 -13.76 2.59 -1.84
C LYS A 198 -12.78 3.56 -2.47
N THR A 199 -11.69 3.02 -3.00
CA THR A 199 -10.77 3.81 -3.81
C THR A 199 -11.32 4.01 -5.23
N TYR A 200 -10.82 5.02 -5.93
CA TYR A 200 -11.15 5.25 -7.34
C TYR A 200 -10.90 4.02 -8.22
N TYR A 201 -9.82 3.29 -7.96
CA TYR A 201 -9.50 2.07 -8.72
C TYR A 201 -10.42 0.91 -8.37
N GLU A 202 -10.78 0.78 -7.10
CA GLU A 202 -11.72 -0.25 -6.64
C GLU A 202 -13.08 -0.10 -7.30
N GLN A 203 -13.62 1.11 -7.33
CA GLN A 203 -14.89 1.38 -7.98
C GLN A 203 -14.86 0.96 -9.47
N GLN A 204 -13.76 1.21 -10.17
CA GLN A 204 -13.61 0.78 -11.56
C GLN A 204 -13.65 -0.74 -11.75
N TRP A 205 -13.17 -1.51 -10.75
CA TRP A 205 -13.19 -2.96 -10.81
C TRP A 205 -14.59 -3.51 -10.47
N LEU A 206 -15.25 -2.93 -9.48
CA LEU A 206 -16.64 -3.25 -9.13
C LEU A 206 -17.58 -2.97 -10.32
N ASP A 207 -17.45 -1.84 -11.00
CA ASP A 207 -18.23 -1.47 -12.18
C ASP A 207 -18.04 -2.46 -13.35
N ARG A 208 -16.97 -3.25 -13.33
CA ARG A 208 -16.70 -4.33 -14.31
C ARG A 208 -17.18 -5.70 -13.83
N GLY A 209 -17.82 -5.77 -12.68
CA GLY A 209 -18.33 -7.02 -12.09
C GLY A 209 -17.23 -7.91 -11.47
N LEU A 210 -16.06 -7.35 -11.13
CA LEU A 210 -15.01 -8.10 -10.47
C LEU A 210 -15.24 -8.11 -8.96
N ALA A 211 -15.20 -9.30 -8.35
CA ALA A 211 -15.22 -9.44 -6.91
C ALA A 211 -13.93 -8.91 -6.29
N ILE A 212 -14.06 -8.17 -5.20
CA ILE A 212 -12.91 -7.70 -4.40
C ILE A 212 -12.62 -8.73 -3.33
N LYS A 213 -11.35 -9.10 -3.23
CA LYS A 213 -10.85 -10.10 -2.30
C LYS A 213 -10.12 -9.43 -1.15
N TYR A 214 -10.16 -10.08 0.01
CA TYR A 214 -9.49 -9.54 1.19
C TYR A 214 -8.84 -10.65 2.01
N ILE A 215 -7.63 -10.38 2.49
CA ILE A 215 -6.89 -11.21 3.44
C ILE A 215 -6.33 -10.31 4.54
N LYS A 216 -6.48 -10.75 5.79
CA LYS A 216 -5.85 -10.17 6.98
C LYS A 216 -5.06 -11.25 7.68
N PHE A 217 -3.75 -11.06 7.83
CA PHE A 217 -2.87 -12.03 8.45
C PHE A 217 -1.77 -11.36 9.27
N ARG A 218 -1.10 -12.14 10.10
CA ARG A 218 0.01 -11.68 10.94
C ARG A 218 1.33 -12.16 10.41
N LEU A 219 2.36 -11.33 10.56
CA LEU A 219 3.73 -11.66 10.18
C LEU A 219 4.59 -11.89 11.43
N PRO A 220 4.88 -13.15 11.81
CA PRO A 220 5.85 -13.46 12.86
C PRO A 220 7.25 -13.00 12.48
N GLN A 221 8.03 -12.58 13.47
CA GLN A 221 9.40 -12.09 13.26
C GLN A 221 10.40 -13.22 12.96
N GLU A 222 10.11 -14.43 13.41
CA GLU A 222 11.02 -15.57 13.32
C GLU A 222 10.58 -16.59 12.26
N GLY A 223 11.49 -17.49 11.93
CA GLY A 223 11.26 -18.56 10.97
C GLY A 223 11.71 -18.19 9.55
N GLN A 224 12.28 -19.16 8.84
CA GLN A 224 12.65 -19.00 7.44
C GLN A 224 11.40 -19.03 6.55
N LEU A 225 11.19 -17.99 5.74
CA LEU A 225 10.08 -17.93 4.81
C LEU A 225 10.43 -18.66 3.50
N GLN A 226 9.43 -19.37 2.98
CA GLN A 226 9.53 -20.11 1.72
C GLN A 226 8.52 -19.58 0.72
N GLU A 227 8.99 -19.35 -0.51
CA GLU A 227 8.11 -19.03 -1.64
C GLU A 227 7.22 -20.24 -1.95
N PRO A 228 5.93 -20.03 -2.27
CA PRO A 228 5.07 -21.12 -2.68
C PRO A 228 5.53 -21.68 -4.05
N ASP A 229 5.67 -23.00 -4.14
CA ASP A 229 5.98 -23.71 -5.37
C ASP A 229 4.68 -24.21 -6.03
N VAL A 230 3.93 -23.27 -6.61
CA VAL A 230 2.63 -23.54 -7.24
C VAL A 230 2.49 -22.74 -8.53
N GLU A 231 1.89 -23.36 -9.54
CA GLU A 231 1.48 -22.64 -10.75
C GLU A 231 0.14 -21.95 -10.51
N ILE A 232 0.08 -20.64 -10.81
CA ILE A 232 -1.10 -19.81 -10.59
C ILE A 232 -1.52 -19.19 -11.92
N GLU A 233 -2.80 -19.31 -12.24
CA GLU A 233 -3.38 -18.72 -13.44
C GLU A 233 -3.22 -17.19 -13.42
N LEU A 234 -2.77 -16.63 -14.55
CA LEU A 234 -2.54 -15.18 -14.68
C LEU A 234 -3.87 -14.45 -14.89
N ASP A 235 -3.99 -13.26 -14.32
CA ASP A 235 -5.15 -12.39 -14.52
C ASP A 235 -5.25 -11.92 -15.99
N PRO A 236 -6.24 -12.34 -16.78
CA PRO A 236 -6.30 -12.03 -18.21
C PRO A 236 -6.57 -10.55 -18.48
N TYR A 237 -7.29 -9.85 -17.60
CA TYR A 237 -7.69 -8.45 -17.78
C TYR A 237 -6.58 -7.44 -17.49
N ARG A 238 -5.57 -7.80 -16.70
CA ARG A 238 -4.45 -6.90 -16.37
C ARG A 238 -3.41 -6.83 -17.48
N SER A 239 -3.19 -7.91 -18.21
CA SER A 239 -2.34 -7.91 -19.40
C SER A 239 -3.00 -7.21 -20.61
N TYR A 240 -4.33 -7.24 -20.73
CA TYR A 240 -5.10 -6.63 -21.82
C TYR A 240 -5.08 -5.09 -21.80
N ASN A 241 -5.00 -4.47 -20.63
CA ASN A 241 -5.10 -3.01 -20.50
C ASN A 241 -3.84 -2.24 -20.91
N ARG A 242 -2.67 -2.87 -20.98
CA ARG A 242 -1.45 -2.21 -21.51
C ARG A 242 -1.50 -2.11 -23.04
N SER A 243 -1.99 -3.14 -23.73
CA SER A 243 -2.09 -3.16 -25.20
C SER A 243 -3.22 -2.27 -25.73
N LYS A 244 -4.37 -2.17 -25.04
CA LYS A 244 -5.48 -1.31 -25.46
C LYS A 244 -5.22 0.19 -25.22
N ARG A 245 -4.42 0.58 -24.25
CA ARG A 245 -4.04 1.99 -24.06
C ARG A 245 -3.05 2.49 -25.11
N SER A 246 -2.24 1.62 -25.68
CA SER A 246 -1.37 1.95 -26.82
C SER A 246 -2.08 1.88 -28.18
N GLY A 247 -3.21 1.15 -28.28
CA GLY A 247 -3.98 1.03 -29.52
C GLY A 247 -5.10 2.06 -29.71
N LEU A 248 -5.42 2.86 -28.69
CA LEU A 248 -6.45 3.91 -28.75
C LEU A 248 -5.89 5.31 -29.06
N SER A 249 -4.57 5.43 -29.31
CA SER A 249 -3.93 6.70 -29.68
C SER A 249 -3.68 6.87 -31.19
N THR A 250 -4.20 5.98 -32.03
CA THR A 250 -4.06 6.09 -33.49
C THR A 250 -5.40 5.93 -34.20
N SER A 251 -6.30 6.89 -33.99
CA SER A 251 -7.33 7.25 -34.96
C SER A 251 -7.91 8.61 -34.62
N LYS A 252 -7.37 9.55 -35.32
CA LYS A 252 -7.64 10.93 -35.69
C LYS A 252 -6.80 11.99 -35.01
#